data_b00e88065c94147e0babd624c39119d0
#
_entry.id   b00e88065c94147e0babd624c39119d0
#
_cell.length_a   1.000
_cell.length_b   1.000
_cell.length_c   1.000
_cell.angle_alpha   90.00
_cell.angle_beta   90.00
_cell.angle_gamma   90.00
#
_symmetry.space_group_name_H-M   'P 1'
#
loop_
_entity.id
_entity.type
_entity.pdbx_description
1 polymer ?
#
loop_
_entity_poly.entity_id
_entity_poly.type
_entity_poly.pdbx_seq_one_letter_code
_entity_poly.pdbx_strand_id
1 'polypeptide(L)'
;MKTYYQFRDELKSAYPITHWELKLPIAANLESFDVDFDKVVKNLDNIMQQLFAKKDQAKEISKTAFAPWFTDLFTWEFTGIVRFDTMFNQNGDLKLVEVNTKWPDGLLMHDNTYSALLDQPNNRNLDLFLQLFDQNDYIFIMYENAGFIDSHFLEYEKIKSRWYKVWIWTFEDIVFKDWFAYYQDNKIDVLRFSVSPWRLNENQISLLKSAKLKYINTPDLASMWDKSLLQWVENEMIMKTSILDELIKDKIIQNKNDYVIKPTNKDEWNWVYIWLDLSQDQRENLINSNLWRQYLAQEYIQVSPKKTQIYLDWDIVESEVYYDFCPHIYYKEWKMIGCGQVLVRYSANRIVNVLKWWGIWYYRQD
;
A
#
# COMPACT_ATOMS: atom_id res chain seq x y z
N MET A 1 -22.54 -4.83 21.07
CA MET A 1 -21.98 -5.21 19.75
C MET A 1 -23.04 -4.91 18.71
N LYS A 2 -22.72 -4.13 17.68
CA LYS A 2 -23.66 -3.83 16.59
C LYS A 2 -23.94 -5.12 15.80
N THR A 3 -25.17 -5.27 15.31
CA THR A 3 -25.46 -6.34 14.36
C THR A 3 -24.75 -6.03 13.03
N TYR A 4 -24.53 -7.03 12.20
CA TYR A 4 -23.99 -6.84 10.85
C TYR A 4 -24.78 -5.80 10.05
N TYR A 5 -26.11 -5.79 10.15
CA TYR A 5 -26.99 -4.84 9.47
C TYR A 5 -26.75 -3.40 9.93
N GLN A 6 -26.65 -3.17 11.24
CA GLN A 6 -26.35 -1.84 11.77
C GLN A 6 -25.00 -1.33 11.27
N PHE A 7 -23.98 -2.19 11.32
CA PHE A 7 -22.65 -1.86 10.83
C PHE A 7 -22.65 -1.57 9.32
N ARG A 8 -23.29 -2.44 8.52
CA ARG A 8 -23.43 -2.25 7.07
C ARG A 8 -24.13 -0.95 6.72
N ASP A 9 -25.26 -0.65 7.39
CA ASP A 9 -26.06 0.52 7.08
C ASP A 9 -25.34 1.81 7.47
N GLU A 10 -24.54 1.80 8.53
CA GLU A 10 -23.63 2.88 8.89
C GLU A 10 -22.52 3.06 7.86
N LEU A 11 -21.90 1.98 7.42
CA LEU A 11 -20.91 2.05 6.34
C LEU A 11 -21.52 2.58 5.04
N LYS A 12 -22.71 2.13 4.66
CA LYS A 12 -23.42 2.65 3.47
C LYS A 12 -23.74 4.13 3.61
N SER A 13 -24.11 4.60 4.79
CA SER A 13 -24.34 6.02 5.03
C SER A 13 -23.04 6.83 5.00
N ALA A 14 -21.94 6.25 5.45
CA ALA A 14 -20.61 6.87 5.39
C ALA A 14 -19.99 6.85 3.98
N TYR A 15 -20.47 5.95 3.11
CA TYR A 15 -19.99 5.77 1.72
C TYR A 15 -21.16 5.79 0.73
N PRO A 16 -21.86 6.91 0.55
CA PRO A 16 -23.07 6.96 -0.28
C PRO A 16 -22.79 6.71 -1.77
N ILE A 17 -21.53 6.74 -2.20
CA ILE A 17 -21.10 6.65 -3.60
C ILE A 17 -20.62 5.25 -3.99
N THR A 18 -20.41 4.36 -3.02
CA THR A 18 -19.84 3.06 -3.31
C THR A 18 -20.88 2.07 -3.83
N HIS A 19 -20.66 1.58 -5.03
CA HIS A 19 -21.25 0.34 -5.56
C HIS A 19 -20.77 -0.91 -4.80
N TRP A 20 -20.11 -0.72 -3.68
CA TRP A 20 -19.68 -1.81 -2.80
C TRP A 20 -20.91 -2.36 -2.10
N GLU A 21 -21.55 -3.29 -2.75
CA GLU A 21 -22.19 -4.34 -1.97
C GLU A 21 -21.07 -4.92 -1.11
N LEU A 22 -21.08 -4.59 0.18
CA LEU A 22 -20.12 -5.12 1.15
C LEU A 22 -20.29 -6.64 1.23
N LYS A 23 -19.75 -7.34 0.24
CA LYS A 23 -19.56 -8.79 0.25
C LYS A 23 -18.30 -9.18 1.01
N LEU A 24 -17.57 -8.19 1.53
CA LEU A 24 -16.36 -8.45 2.30
C LEU A 24 -16.77 -8.90 3.70
N PRO A 25 -16.40 -10.10 4.10
CA PRO A 25 -16.53 -10.51 5.50
C PRO A 25 -15.74 -9.52 6.36
N ILE A 26 -16.29 -9.10 7.48
CA ILE A 26 -15.66 -8.19 8.43
C ILE A 26 -15.48 -8.95 9.73
N ALA A 27 -14.32 -8.80 10.38
CA ALA A 27 -14.14 -9.40 11.69
C ALA A 27 -15.18 -8.85 12.67
N ALA A 28 -15.87 -9.74 13.35
CA ALA A 28 -16.93 -9.38 14.29
C ALA A 28 -16.39 -8.77 15.58
N ASN A 29 -15.11 -8.96 15.86
CA ASN A 29 -14.44 -8.49 17.07
C ASN A 29 -13.21 -7.67 16.74
N LEU A 30 -12.96 -6.62 17.55
CA LEU A 30 -11.65 -5.98 17.62
C LEU A 30 -10.72 -6.92 18.38
N GLU A 31 -9.57 -7.23 17.80
CA GLU A 31 -8.54 -7.97 18.50
C GLU A 31 -7.36 -7.10 18.88
N SER A 32 -6.85 -7.32 20.08
CA SER A 32 -5.53 -6.85 20.46
C SER A 32 -4.48 -7.83 19.96
N PHE A 33 -3.44 -7.32 19.34
CA PHE A 33 -2.21 -8.06 19.08
C PHE A 33 -1.21 -7.69 20.19
N ASP A 34 -0.52 -8.67 20.74
CA ASP A 34 0.57 -8.42 21.70
C ASP A 34 1.80 -7.95 20.92
N VAL A 35 1.83 -6.66 20.63
CA VAL A 35 2.86 -6.03 19.81
C VAL A 35 3.30 -4.73 20.46
N ASP A 36 4.59 -4.58 20.64
CA ASP A 36 5.19 -3.28 20.94
C ASP A 36 5.12 -2.41 19.68
N PHE A 37 4.01 -1.67 19.55
CA PHE A 37 3.69 -0.90 18.36
C PHE A 37 4.72 0.22 18.11
N ASP A 38 5.24 0.84 19.14
CA ASP A 38 6.25 1.90 19.02
C ASP A 38 7.56 1.32 18.45
N LYS A 39 7.95 0.12 18.90
CA LYS A 39 9.09 -0.59 18.33
C LYS A 39 8.86 -0.93 16.86
N VAL A 40 7.66 -1.40 16.50
CA VAL A 40 7.30 -1.69 15.10
C VAL A 40 7.42 -0.43 14.24
N VAL A 41 6.80 0.67 14.64
CA VAL A 41 6.84 1.93 13.89
C VAL A 41 8.28 2.42 13.70
N LYS A 42 9.12 2.32 14.74
CA LYS A 42 10.53 2.66 14.70
C LYS A 42 11.34 1.81 13.72
N ASN A 43 11.07 0.50 13.69
CA ASN A 43 11.70 -0.41 12.75
C ASN A 43 11.28 -0.12 11.31
N LEU A 44 10.00 0.16 11.06
CA LEU A 44 9.49 0.49 9.73
C LEU A 44 10.04 1.83 9.23
N ASP A 45 10.17 2.84 10.10
CA ASP A 45 10.84 4.09 9.76
C ASP A 45 12.32 3.84 9.42
N ASN A 46 13.04 3.06 10.21
CA ASN A 46 14.43 2.69 9.94
C ASN A 46 14.57 2.00 8.56
N ILE A 47 13.68 1.07 8.24
CA ILE A 47 13.63 0.42 6.92
C ILE A 47 13.46 1.47 5.82
N MET A 48 12.52 2.41 5.99
CA MET A 48 12.27 3.44 4.99
C MET A 48 13.46 4.38 4.81
N GLN A 49 14.13 4.78 5.89
CA GLN A 49 15.36 5.60 5.82
C GLN A 49 16.47 4.88 5.06
N GLN A 50 16.65 3.56 5.25
CA GLN A 50 17.62 2.78 4.49
C GLN A 50 17.23 2.69 3.01
N LEU A 51 15.95 2.52 2.68
CA LEU A 51 15.46 2.55 1.29
C LEU A 51 15.73 3.90 0.64
N PHE A 52 15.49 5.00 1.34
CA PHE A 52 15.81 6.35 0.85
C PHE A 52 17.29 6.54 0.58
N ALA A 53 18.15 5.95 1.41
CA ALA A 53 19.59 5.97 1.16
C ALA A 53 20.00 5.21 -0.12
N LYS A 54 19.11 4.35 -0.67
CA LYS A 54 19.30 3.58 -1.90
C LYS A 54 18.62 4.21 -3.13
N LYS A 55 18.32 5.50 -3.09
CA LYS A 55 17.61 6.20 -4.15
C LYS A 55 18.26 6.08 -5.54
N ASP A 56 19.59 6.05 -5.61
CA ASP A 56 20.30 5.93 -6.89
C ASP A 56 20.11 4.53 -7.50
N GLN A 57 20.15 3.47 -6.67
CA GLN A 57 19.83 2.11 -7.10
C GLN A 57 18.36 2.01 -7.53
N ALA A 58 17.44 2.61 -6.78
CA ALA A 58 16.03 2.66 -7.15
C ALA A 58 15.81 3.36 -8.50
N LYS A 59 16.55 4.44 -8.77
CA LYS A 59 16.51 5.13 -10.06
C LYS A 59 16.99 4.25 -11.20
N GLU A 60 18.08 3.53 -11.05
CA GLU A 60 18.59 2.62 -12.09
C GLU A 60 17.60 1.47 -12.36
N ILE A 61 17.00 0.88 -11.32
CA ILE A 61 15.95 -0.13 -11.47
C ILE A 61 14.77 0.44 -12.24
N SER A 62 14.33 1.66 -11.93
CA SER A 62 13.18 2.29 -12.57
C SER A 62 13.38 2.54 -14.06
N LYS A 63 14.60 2.84 -14.51
CA LYS A 63 14.90 2.99 -15.94
C LYS A 63 14.63 1.73 -16.76
N THR A 64 14.76 0.57 -16.12
CA THR A 64 14.54 -0.74 -16.77
C THR A 64 13.13 -1.27 -16.54
N ALA A 65 12.52 -0.94 -15.39
CA ALA A 65 11.21 -1.44 -14.98
C ALA A 65 10.06 -0.57 -15.52
N PHE A 66 10.29 0.72 -15.68
CA PHE A 66 9.32 1.69 -16.19
C PHE A 66 9.86 2.35 -17.48
N ALA A 67 9.06 3.26 -18.04
CA ALA A 67 9.52 4.05 -19.17
C ALA A 67 10.71 4.97 -18.75
N PRO A 68 11.77 5.12 -19.55
CA PRO A 68 12.95 5.89 -19.19
C PRO A 68 12.67 7.33 -18.75
N TRP A 69 11.67 7.98 -19.37
CA TRP A 69 11.26 9.35 -19.04
C TRP A 69 10.62 9.50 -17.67
N PHE A 70 10.16 8.42 -17.04
CA PHE A 70 9.55 8.46 -15.70
C PHE A 70 10.53 8.96 -14.65
N THR A 71 11.82 8.62 -14.76
CA THR A 71 12.85 9.09 -13.82
C THR A 71 13.07 10.60 -13.86
N ASP A 72 12.55 11.28 -14.88
CA ASP A 72 12.63 12.74 -15.00
C ASP A 72 11.73 13.47 -14.01
N LEU A 73 10.71 12.80 -13.48
CA LEU A 73 9.85 13.35 -12.41
C LEU A 73 10.45 13.22 -11.00
N PHE A 74 11.64 12.62 -10.88
CA PHE A 74 12.24 12.38 -9.58
C PHE A 74 12.73 13.69 -8.97
N THR A 75 12.02 14.15 -7.95
CA THR A 75 12.35 15.36 -7.19
C THR A 75 13.26 15.05 -6.00
N TRP A 76 13.26 13.81 -5.55
CA TRP A 76 13.92 13.35 -4.32
C TRP A 76 13.46 14.10 -3.06
N GLU A 77 12.36 14.81 -3.16
CA GLU A 77 11.66 15.40 -2.03
C GLU A 77 10.48 14.50 -1.69
N PHE A 78 10.48 13.92 -0.51
CA PHE A 78 9.43 13.00 -0.14
C PHE A 78 8.46 13.62 0.86
N THR A 79 7.23 13.74 0.41
CA THR A 79 6.04 13.94 1.23
C THR A 79 4.99 12.95 0.79
N GLY A 80 4.47 12.15 1.71
CA GLY A 80 3.47 11.14 1.35
C GLY A 80 3.27 10.07 2.41
N ILE A 81 2.66 8.99 1.98
CA ILE A 81 2.22 7.88 2.82
C ILE A 81 2.85 6.59 2.33
N VAL A 82 3.31 5.76 3.25
CA VAL A 82 3.85 4.43 2.97
C VAL A 82 3.05 3.40 3.76
N ARG A 83 2.54 2.38 3.07
CA ARG A 83 1.95 1.20 3.69
C ARG A 83 2.99 0.08 3.72
N PHE A 84 3.15 -0.51 4.88
CA PHE A 84 4.03 -1.67 5.07
C PHE A 84 3.16 -2.91 5.25
N ASP A 85 3.23 -3.84 4.31
CA ASP A 85 2.52 -5.12 4.43
C ASP A 85 3.39 -6.09 5.22
N THR A 86 2.95 -6.46 6.42
CA THR A 86 3.70 -7.30 7.35
C THR A 86 2.87 -8.49 7.80
N MET A 87 3.54 -9.59 8.23
CA MET A 87 2.89 -10.79 8.74
C MET A 87 3.61 -11.28 10.00
N PHE A 88 2.87 -11.88 10.93
CA PHE A 88 3.44 -12.52 12.10
C PHE A 88 3.94 -13.93 11.74
N ASN A 89 5.19 -14.23 12.13
CA ASN A 89 5.70 -15.58 12.04
C ASN A 89 5.14 -16.45 13.19
N GLN A 90 5.50 -17.74 13.21
CA GLN A 90 5.06 -18.67 14.26
C GLN A 90 5.50 -18.29 15.68
N ASN A 91 6.57 -17.50 15.80
CA ASN A 91 7.09 -17.02 17.08
C ASN A 91 6.42 -15.73 17.55
N GLY A 92 5.51 -15.17 16.77
CA GLY A 92 4.88 -13.89 17.04
C GLY A 92 5.70 -12.67 16.60
N ASP A 93 6.85 -12.85 15.91
CA ASP A 93 7.62 -11.75 15.37
C ASP A 93 6.98 -11.20 14.11
N LEU A 94 6.92 -9.88 13.98
CA LEU A 94 6.41 -9.22 12.79
C LEU A 94 7.49 -9.17 11.70
N LYS A 95 7.17 -9.64 10.51
CA LYS A 95 8.06 -9.67 9.35
C LYS A 95 7.47 -8.88 8.19
N LEU A 96 8.31 -8.14 7.48
CA LEU A 96 7.93 -7.31 6.34
C LEU A 96 7.81 -8.16 5.07
N VAL A 97 6.65 -8.10 4.43
CA VAL A 97 6.37 -8.76 3.14
C VAL A 97 6.71 -7.84 1.98
N GLU A 98 6.21 -6.59 2.03
CA GLU A 98 6.49 -5.58 1.01
C GLU A 98 6.27 -4.15 1.54
N VAL A 99 6.82 -3.18 0.80
CA VAL A 99 6.63 -1.75 1.05
C VAL A 99 5.82 -1.15 -0.08
N ASN A 100 4.66 -0.59 0.24
CA ASN A 100 3.78 0.06 -0.73
C ASN A 100 3.95 1.58 -0.63
N THR A 101 4.77 2.12 -1.53
CA THR A 101 5.09 3.55 -1.58
C THR A 101 4.30 4.29 -2.65
N LYS A 102 3.71 3.57 -3.56
CA LYS A 102 3.15 4.10 -4.80
C LYS A 102 1.86 4.89 -4.55
N TRP A 103 0.84 4.26 -3.98
CA TRP A 103 -0.40 4.89 -3.51
C TRP A 103 -1.10 3.93 -2.54
N PRO A 104 -0.92 4.11 -1.28
CA PRO A 104 -1.73 3.40 -0.32
C PRO A 104 -3.16 3.95 -0.39
N ASP A 105 -4.04 3.21 -1.06
CA ASP A 105 -5.45 3.55 -1.17
C ASP A 105 -6.25 3.12 0.06
N GLY A 106 -7.44 3.70 0.20
CA GLY A 106 -8.39 3.30 1.23
C GLY A 106 -8.12 3.88 2.62
N LEU A 107 -7.17 4.80 2.76
CA LEU A 107 -6.74 5.37 4.05
C LEU A 107 -7.89 5.93 4.89
N LEU A 108 -8.73 6.76 4.29
CA LEU A 108 -9.85 7.40 5.00
C LEU A 108 -11.04 6.45 5.14
N MET A 109 -11.09 5.36 4.36
CA MET A 109 -12.02 4.27 4.58
C MET A 109 -11.76 3.60 5.92
N HIS A 110 -10.49 3.47 6.33
CA HIS A 110 -10.14 2.89 7.63
C HIS A 110 -10.63 3.74 8.79
N ASP A 111 -10.50 5.05 8.73
CA ASP A 111 -11.02 5.95 9.76
C ASP A 111 -12.54 5.79 9.93
N ASN A 112 -13.29 5.74 8.84
CA ASN A 112 -14.74 5.58 8.88
C ASN A 112 -15.16 4.20 9.39
N THR A 113 -14.52 3.13 8.90
CA THR A 113 -14.86 1.78 9.32
C THR A 113 -14.51 1.57 10.81
N TYR A 114 -13.38 2.12 11.24
CA TYR A 114 -12.98 2.07 12.65
C TYR A 114 -13.96 2.86 13.52
N SER A 115 -14.40 4.04 13.06
CA SER A 115 -15.41 4.83 13.74
C SER A 115 -16.73 4.06 13.92
N ALA A 116 -17.16 3.37 12.86
CA ALA A 116 -18.38 2.57 12.88
C ALA A 116 -18.27 1.36 13.83
N LEU A 117 -17.11 0.70 13.89
CA LEU A 117 -16.88 -0.45 14.79
C LEU A 117 -16.84 -0.05 16.26
N LEU A 118 -16.17 1.07 16.57
CA LEU A 118 -16.00 1.53 17.95
C LEU A 118 -17.14 2.40 18.47
N ASP A 119 -18.06 2.82 17.59
CA ASP A 119 -19.08 3.81 17.92
C ASP A 119 -18.49 5.14 18.41
N GLN A 120 -17.31 5.49 17.89
CA GLN A 120 -16.56 6.68 18.25
C GLN A 120 -15.91 7.28 17.00
N PRO A 121 -15.93 8.63 16.82
CA PRO A 121 -15.25 9.27 15.71
C PRO A 121 -13.75 8.96 15.73
N ASN A 122 -13.24 8.47 14.63
CA ASN A 122 -11.80 8.29 14.41
C ASN A 122 -11.42 9.02 13.12
N ASN A 123 -10.45 9.92 13.19
CA ASN A 123 -9.95 10.70 12.06
C ASN A 123 -8.42 10.64 12.00
N ARG A 124 -7.79 9.63 12.57
CA ARG A 124 -6.33 9.57 12.71
C ARG A 124 -5.61 9.65 11.37
N ASN A 125 -6.08 8.91 10.37
CA ASN A 125 -5.51 9.01 9.02
C ASN A 125 -5.77 10.37 8.39
N LEU A 126 -6.99 10.92 8.52
CA LEU A 126 -7.32 12.24 8.02
C LEU A 126 -6.45 13.33 8.66
N ASP A 127 -6.30 13.31 9.98
CA ASP A 127 -5.55 14.34 10.70
C ASP A 127 -4.05 14.32 10.35
N LEU A 128 -3.47 13.14 10.10
CA LEU A 128 -2.11 13.00 9.58
C LEU A 128 -2.01 13.41 8.12
N PHE A 129 -3.00 13.03 7.32
CA PHE A 129 -3.04 13.39 5.90
C PHE A 129 -3.08 14.91 5.71
N LEU A 130 -3.88 15.62 6.50
CA LEU A 130 -3.98 17.09 6.46
C LEU A 130 -2.68 17.81 6.85
N GLN A 131 -1.76 17.14 7.58
CA GLN A 131 -0.45 17.73 7.91
C GLN A 131 0.54 17.70 6.74
N LEU A 132 0.25 16.97 5.65
CA LEU A 132 1.13 16.86 4.49
C LEU A 132 1.17 18.15 3.65
N PHE A 133 0.16 19.01 3.77
CA PHE A 133 0.03 20.26 3.00
C PHE A 133 -0.42 21.42 3.88
N ASP A 134 -0.36 22.62 3.32
CA ASP A 134 -0.75 23.84 4.02
C ASP A 134 -2.25 24.13 3.78
N GLN A 135 -2.93 24.74 4.76
CA GLN A 135 -4.37 24.98 4.69
C GLN A 135 -4.78 25.88 3.50
N ASN A 136 -3.88 26.71 3.02
CA ASN A 136 -4.15 27.60 1.89
C ASN A 136 -3.83 26.99 0.53
N ASP A 137 -3.18 25.83 0.49
CA ASP A 137 -2.84 25.14 -0.75
C ASP A 137 -4.10 24.72 -1.52
N TYR A 138 -4.03 24.83 -2.83
CA TYR A 138 -5.01 24.23 -3.75
C TYR A 138 -4.56 22.80 -4.09
N ILE A 139 -5.31 21.84 -3.59
CA ILE A 139 -4.99 20.41 -3.70
C ILE A 139 -5.73 19.82 -4.88
N PHE A 140 -5.04 19.11 -5.73
CA PHE A 140 -5.63 18.34 -6.81
C PHE A 140 -5.35 16.86 -6.62
N ILE A 141 -6.39 16.06 -6.49
CA ILE A 141 -6.30 14.60 -6.41
C ILE A 141 -6.39 14.08 -7.84
N MET A 142 -5.26 13.62 -8.37
CA MET A 142 -5.18 13.05 -9.70
C MET A 142 -5.34 11.54 -9.63
N TYR A 143 -6.37 11.00 -10.24
CA TYR A 143 -6.60 9.56 -10.32
C TYR A 143 -6.58 9.05 -11.76
N GLU A 144 -6.35 7.74 -11.89
CA GLU A 144 -6.09 7.11 -13.17
C GLU A 144 -7.32 6.44 -13.80
N ASN A 145 -8.21 5.88 -12.97
CA ASN A 145 -9.25 4.98 -13.46
C ASN A 145 -10.46 4.95 -12.53
N ALA A 146 -11.63 4.77 -13.11
CA ALA A 146 -12.91 4.68 -12.41
C ALA A 146 -12.99 3.56 -11.36
N GLY A 147 -12.13 2.54 -11.42
CA GLY A 147 -12.18 1.38 -10.50
C GLY A 147 -11.79 1.69 -9.04
N PHE A 148 -11.03 2.77 -8.79
CA PHE A 148 -10.61 3.20 -7.44
C PHE A 148 -11.11 4.62 -7.11
N ILE A 149 -12.00 5.14 -7.92
CA ILE A 149 -12.51 6.50 -7.79
C ILE A 149 -13.17 6.73 -6.42
N ASP A 150 -13.80 5.71 -5.85
CA ASP A 150 -14.54 5.83 -4.59
C ASP A 150 -13.64 6.20 -3.41
N SER A 151 -12.43 5.62 -3.32
CA SER A 151 -11.48 5.97 -2.26
C SER A 151 -10.99 7.40 -2.38
N HIS A 152 -10.76 7.87 -3.60
CA HIS A 152 -10.32 9.23 -3.87
C HIS A 152 -11.44 10.25 -3.69
N PHE A 153 -12.68 9.89 -4.02
CA PHE A 153 -13.84 10.73 -3.71
C PHE A 153 -14.02 10.88 -2.21
N LEU A 154 -13.78 9.84 -1.43
CA LEU A 154 -13.81 9.95 0.02
C LEU A 154 -12.70 10.87 0.54
N GLU A 155 -11.47 10.76 0.00
CA GLU A 155 -10.39 11.71 0.30
C GLU A 155 -10.85 13.14 0.00
N TYR A 156 -11.39 13.38 -1.19
CA TYR A 156 -11.91 14.68 -1.60
C TYR A 156 -12.97 15.21 -0.63
N GLU A 157 -14.03 14.45 -0.34
CA GLU A 157 -15.12 14.90 0.55
C GLU A 157 -14.62 15.17 1.98
N LYS A 158 -13.74 14.34 2.51
CA LYS A 158 -13.17 14.53 3.85
C LYS A 158 -12.27 15.76 3.93
N ILE A 159 -11.40 15.97 2.95
CA ILE A 159 -10.54 17.16 2.88
C ILE A 159 -11.39 18.41 2.75
N LYS A 160 -12.39 18.39 1.86
CA LYS A 160 -13.34 19.49 1.63
C LYS A 160 -14.14 19.82 2.90
N SER A 161 -14.55 18.81 3.67
CA SER A 161 -15.28 19.01 4.93
C SER A 161 -14.46 19.74 6.00
N ARG A 162 -13.15 19.79 5.87
CA ARG A 162 -12.21 20.52 6.73
C ARG A 162 -11.82 21.90 6.17
N TRP A 163 -12.60 22.40 5.19
CA TRP A 163 -12.47 23.73 4.57
C TRP A 163 -11.18 23.92 3.73
N TYR A 164 -10.56 22.84 3.27
CA TYR A 164 -9.46 22.90 2.31
C TYR A 164 -9.99 23.08 0.89
N LYS A 165 -9.18 23.71 0.04
CA LYS A 165 -9.46 23.89 -1.38
C LYS A 165 -8.98 22.64 -2.11
N VAL A 166 -9.88 21.75 -2.50
CA VAL A 166 -9.55 20.46 -3.10
C VAL A 166 -10.41 20.16 -4.32
N TRP A 167 -9.83 19.54 -5.33
CA TRP A 167 -10.47 19.01 -6.52
C TRP A 167 -10.00 17.58 -6.78
N ILE A 168 -10.77 16.87 -7.58
CA ILE A 168 -10.48 15.48 -7.97
C ILE A 168 -10.88 15.30 -9.42
N TRP A 169 -9.92 14.99 -10.28
CA TRP A 169 -10.16 14.67 -11.68
C TRP A 169 -8.96 13.93 -12.29
N THR A 170 -9.01 13.74 -13.62
CA THR A 170 -7.96 13.06 -14.38
C THR A 170 -6.86 14.03 -14.81
N PHE A 171 -5.76 13.50 -15.37
CA PHE A 171 -4.67 14.34 -15.88
C PHE A 171 -5.14 15.29 -16.98
N GLU A 172 -6.08 14.86 -17.83
CA GLU A 172 -6.58 15.58 -18.99
C GLU A 172 -7.31 16.88 -18.61
N ASP A 173 -7.75 16.99 -17.36
CA ASP A 173 -8.45 18.17 -16.86
C ASP A 173 -7.50 19.26 -16.37
N ILE A 174 -6.18 18.98 -16.31
CA ILE A 174 -5.16 19.93 -15.87
C ILE A 174 -4.67 20.76 -17.06
N VAL A 175 -4.73 22.07 -16.92
CA VAL A 175 -4.17 23.02 -17.88
C VAL A 175 -2.80 23.51 -17.41
N PHE A 176 -1.78 23.35 -18.23
CA PHE A 176 -0.43 23.80 -17.94
C PHE A 176 -0.14 25.13 -18.66
N LYS A 177 0.24 26.16 -17.90
CA LYS A 177 0.54 27.49 -18.42
C LYS A 177 1.58 28.19 -17.54
N ASP A 178 2.57 28.81 -18.16
CA ASP A 178 3.55 29.68 -17.46
C ASP A 178 4.23 29.00 -16.25
N TRP A 179 4.61 27.71 -16.39
CA TRP A 179 5.22 26.89 -15.32
C TRP A 179 4.31 26.51 -14.16
N PHE A 180 3.00 26.65 -14.33
CA PHE A 180 2.01 26.29 -13.33
C PHE A 180 0.95 25.34 -13.92
N ALA A 181 0.36 24.56 -13.05
CA ALA A 181 -0.80 23.71 -13.35
C ALA A 181 -2.06 24.39 -12.82
N TYR A 182 -3.15 24.31 -13.59
CA TYR A 182 -4.43 24.91 -13.26
C TYR A 182 -5.56 23.92 -13.48
N TYR A 183 -6.59 24.06 -12.65
CA TYR A 183 -7.89 23.45 -12.86
C TYR A 183 -8.98 24.53 -12.72
N GLN A 184 -9.82 24.72 -13.74
CA GLN A 184 -10.87 25.75 -13.77
C GLN A 184 -10.34 27.14 -13.32
N ASP A 185 -9.25 27.59 -13.89
CA ASP A 185 -8.58 28.87 -13.59
C ASP A 185 -7.94 28.97 -12.18
N ASN A 186 -8.07 27.97 -11.33
CA ASN A 186 -7.40 27.92 -10.05
C ASN A 186 -6.04 27.25 -10.17
N LYS A 187 -5.02 27.94 -9.67
CA LYS A 187 -3.67 27.39 -9.63
C LYS A 187 -3.60 26.21 -8.66
N ILE A 188 -3.08 25.09 -9.12
CA ILE A 188 -2.80 23.91 -8.29
C ILE A 188 -1.46 24.11 -7.57
N ASP A 189 -1.45 24.00 -6.26
CA ASP A 189 -0.23 24.08 -5.45
C ASP A 189 0.31 22.67 -5.08
N VAL A 190 -0.61 21.73 -4.81
CA VAL A 190 -0.29 20.37 -4.40
C VAL A 190 -1.00 19.37 -5.30
N LEU A 191 -0.25 18.43 -5.83
CA LEU A 191 -0.76 17.29 -6.58
C LEU A 191 -0.66 16.01 -5.73
N ARG A 192 -1.82 15.46 -5.34
CA ARG A 192 -1.91 14.11 -4.81
C ARG A 192 -1.79 13.14 -5.98
N PHE A 193 -0.60 12.55 -6.11
CA PHE A 193 -0.27 11.70 -7.23
C PHE A 193 -0.76 10.27 -6.98
N SER A 194 -1.81 9.85 -7.68
CA SER A 194 -2.43 8.52 -7.57
C SER A 194 -2.61 7.87 -8.93
N VAL A 195 -1.59 7.96 -9.76
CA VAL A 195 -1.57 7.43 -11.13
C VAL A 195 -0.40 6.47 -11.30
N SER A 196 -0.64 5.36 -12.00
CA SER A 196 0.43 4.44 -12.38
C SER A 196 1.43 5.15 -13.29
N PRO A 197 2.73 5.19 -12.93
CA PRO A 197 3.72 5.89 -13.73
C PRO A 197 3.76 5.48 -15.21
N TRP A 198 3.53 4.20 -15.47
CA TRP A 198 3.52 3.63 -16.83
C TRP A 198 2.29 4.03 -17.67
N ARG A 199 1.31 4.70 -17.08
CA ARG A 199 0.14 5.24 -17.77
C ARG A 199 0.35 6.65 -18.30
N LEU A 200 1.37 7.33 -17.81
CA LEU A 200 1.73 8.65 -18.29
C LEU A 200 2.67 8.55 -19.49
N ASN A 201 2.38 9.28 -20.54
CA ASN A 201 3.27 9.41 -21.68
C ASN A 201 4.35 10.48 -21.46
N GLU A 202 5.34 10.53 -22.33
CA GLU A 202 6.47 11.45 -22.24
C GLU A 202 6.04 12.93 -22.17
N ASN A 203 5.03 13.33 -22.94
CA ASN A 203 4.54 14.71 -22.93
C ASN A 203 3.90 15.07 -21.59
N GLN A 204 3.09 14.18 -21.02
CA GLN A 204 2.46 14.36 -19.70
C GLN A 204 3.52 14.49 -18.60
N ILE A 205 4.54 13.63 -18.63
CA ILE A 205 5.68 13.70 -17.72
C ILE A 205 6.43 15.02 -17.87
N SER A 206 6.69 15.47 -19.10
CA SER A 206 7.36 16.75 -19.38
C SER A 206 6.58 17.94 -18.83
N LEU A 207 5.25 17.94 -18.95
CA LEU A 207 4.37 18.97 -18.39
C LEU A 207 4.43 18.97 -16.86
N LEU A 208 4.31 17.82 -16.22
CA LEU A 208 4.42 17.70 -14.75
C LEU A 208 5.79 18.18 -14.26
N LYS A 209 6.87 17.77 -14.94
CA LYS A 209 8.25 18.20 -14.60
C LYS A 209 8.44 19.71 -14.71
N SER A 210 7.83 20.35 -15.71
CA SER A 210 7.93 21.80 -15.90
C SER A 210 7.12 22.59 -14.88
N ALA A 211 6.12 21.99 -14.27
CA ALA A 211 5.21 22.68 -13.35
C ALA A 211 5.81 22.79 -11.94
N LYS A 212 5.60 23.95 -11.31
CA LYS A 212 5.98 24.19 -9.91
C LYS A 212 4.92 23.61 -8.98
N LEU A 213 4.96 22.30 -8.78
CA LEU A 213 4.02 21.54 -7.96
C LEU A 213 4.72 20.94 -6.73
N LYS A 214 4.04 20.95 -5.60
CA LYS A 214 4.34 20.03 -4.50
C LYS A 214 3.61 18.72 -4.78
N TYR A 215 4.20 17.58 -4.41
CA TYR A 215 3.58 16.28 -4.60
C TYR A 215 3.30 15.59 -3.27
N ILE A 216 2.18 14.88 -3.20
CA ILE A 216 1.93 13.85 -2.18
C ILE A 216 2.04 12.50 -2.86
N ASN A 217 2.86 11.59 -2.32
CA ASN A 217 3.30 10.36 -2.96
C ASN A 217 3.96 10.67 -4.31
N THR A 218 5.11 11.32 -4.23
CA THR A 218 5.90 11.71 -5.40
C THR A 218 6.15 10.53 -6.33
N PRO A 219 6.30 10.77 -7.64
CA PRO A 219 6.61 9.72 -8.60
C PRO A 219 7.86 8.91 -8.26
N ASP A 220 8.86 9.51 -7.60
CA ASP A 220 10.09 8.86 -7.12
C ASP A 220 9.80 7.63 -6.27
N LEU A 221 8.73 7.67 -5.51
CA LEU A 221 8.34 6.59 -4.63
C LEU A 221 7.88 5.35 -5.37
N ALA A 222 7.39 5.49 -6.59
CA ALA A 222 7.06 4.32 -7.38
C ALA A 222 8.29 3.44 -7.64
N SER A 223 9.50 4.00 -7.64
CA SER A 223 10.74 3.24 -7.73
C SER A 223 11.10 2.51 -6.44
N MET A 224 10.74 3.08 -5.28
CA MET A 224 10.97 2.48 -3.97
C MET A 224 10.06 1.27 -3.68
N TRP A 225 9.03 1.08 -4.49
CA TRP A 225 8.14 -0.07 -4.42
C TRP A 225 8.79 -1.38 -4.95
N ASP A 226 9.89 -1.30 -5.72
CA ASP A 226 10.56 -2.50 -6.21
C ASP A 226 11.09 -3.35 -5.05
N LYS A 227 10.55 -4.56 -4.94
CA LYS A 227 10.82 -5.48 -3.83
C LYS A 227 12.28 -5.93 -3.77
N SER A 228 13.02 -5.80 -4.87
CA SER A 228 14.46 -6.12 -4.90
C SER A 228 15.30 -5.20 -4.02
N LEU A 229 14.81 -3.98 -3.72
CA LEU A 229 15.49 -3.06 -2.82
C LEU A 229 15.63 -3.61 -1.41
N LEU A 230 14.73 -4.50 -0.98
CA LEU A 230 14.77 -5.10 0.35
C LEU A 230 16.02 -5.97 0.58
N GLN A 231 16.69 -6.43 -0.48
CA GLN A 231 17.96 -7.18 -0.34
C GLN A 231 19.10 -6.34 0.28
N TRP A 232 19.00 -5.02 0.26
CA TRP A 232 20.01 -4.09 0.77
C TRP A 232 19.63 -3.44 2.10
N VAL A 233 18.53 -3.87 2.71
CA VAL A 233 18.03 -3.33 3.97
C VAL A 233 18.35 -4.30 5.11
N GLU A 234 19.00 -3.79 6.15
CA GLU A 234 19.36 -4.55 7.35
C GLU A 234 18.41 -4.19 8.49
N ASN A 235 17.46 -5.08 8.79
CA ASN A 235 16.52 -4.92 9.90
C ASN A 235 15.97 -6.29 10.31
N GLU A 236 15.65 -6.47 11.59
CA GLU A 236 15.11 -7.73 12.12
C GLU A 236 13.76 -8.13 11.50
N MET A 237 13.01 -7.18 10.95
CA MET A 237 11.75 -7.43 10.25
C MET A 237 11.96 -7.89 8.81
N ILE A 238 13.13 -7.68 8.22
CA ILE A 238 13.41 -8.03 6.83
C ILE A 238 13.74 -9.51 6.71
N MET A 239 13.05 -10.18 5.84
CA MET A 239 13.36 -11.54 5.43
C MET A 239 14.47 -11.54 4.40
N LYS A 240 15.29 -12.58 4.44
CA LYS A 240 16.34 -12.74 3.44
C LYS A 240 15.73 -12.76 2.03
N THR A 241 16.14 -11.79 1.23
CA THR A 241 15.64 -11.56 -0.12
C THR A 241 16.82 -11.59 -1.09
N SER A 242 16.66 -12.25 -2.23
CA SER A 242 17.67 -12.30 -3.29
C SER A 242 16.99 -12.24 -4.64
N ILE A 243 17.60 -11.53 -5.60
CA ILE A 243 17.15 -11.57 -6.99
C ILE A 243 17.36 -13.00 -7.52
N LEU A 244 16.40 -13.49 -8.30
CA LEU A 244 16.46 -14.79 -8.92
C LEU A 244 17.45 -14.76 -10.11
N ASP A 245 18.60 -15.39 -9.93
CA ASP A 245 19.65 -15.51 -10.94
C ASP A 245 20.22 -16.95 -10.99
N GLU A 246 21.14 -17.19 -11.89
CA GLU A 246 21.79 -18.52 -12.05
C GLU A 246 22.59 -18.94 -10.80
N LEU A 247 23.08 -17.97 -9.99
CA LEU A 247 23.93 -18.26 -8.82
C LEU A 247 23.12 -18.86 -7.65
N ILE A 248 21.85 -18.45 -7.53
CA ILE A 248 21.00 -18.93 -6.43
C ILE A 248 20.02 -20.02 -6.85
N LYS A 249 19.87 -20.27 -8.14
CA LYS A 249 18.93 -21.22 -8.74
C LYS A 249 18.93 -22.59 -8.07
N ASP A 250 20.09 -23.25 -8.04
CA ASP A 250 20.21 -24.62 -7.51
C ASP A 250 19.90 -24.68 -6.01
N LYS A 251 20.31 -23.65 -5.27
CA LYS A 251 20.01 -23.53 -3.85
C LYS A 251 18.51 -23.44 -3.61
N ILE A 252 17.79 -22.66 -4.41
CA ILE A 252 16.34 -22.48 -4.28
C ILE A 252 15.62 -23.77 -4.67
N ILE A 253 16.03 -24.44 -5.74
CA ILE A 253 15.42 -25.72 -6.17
C ILE A 253 15.56 -26.77 -5.10
N GLN A 254 16.71 -26.86 -4.42
CA GLN A 254 16.99 -27.87 -3.39
C GLN A 254 16.25 -27.61 -2.07
N ASN A 255 16.02 -26.37 -1.70
CA ASN A 255 15.40 -25.99 -0.42
C ASN A 255 13.88 -25.85 -0.54
N LYS A 256 13.18 -26.97 -0.30
CA LYS A 256 11.73 -27.08 -0.59
C LYS A 256 10.81 -26.16 0.22
N ASN A 257 11.21 -25.70 1.39
CA ASN A 257 10.29 -25.12 2.36
C ASN A 257 10.53 -23.63 2.63
N ASP A 258 11.52 -23.02 1.99
CA ASP A 258 12.12 -21.83 2.55
C ASP A 258 11.84 -20.54 1.75
N TYR A 259 11.11 -20.65 0.62
CA TYR A 259 11.00 -19.47 -0.26
C TYR A 259 9.59 -19.18 -0.76
N VAL A 260 9.38 -17.89 -1.01
CA VAL A 260 8.32 -17.35 -1.88
C VAL A 260 9.01 -16.73 -3.10
N ILE A 261 8.57 -17.11 -4.29
CA ILE A 261 9.03 -16.53 -5.55
C ILE A 261 8.00 -15.53 -6.02
N LYS A 262 8.42 -14.30 -6.27
CA LYS A 262 7.53 -13.21 -6.70
C LYS A 262 8.24 -12.21 -7.61
N PRO A 263 7.52 -11.50 -8.50
CA PRO A 263 8.11 -10.46 -9.33
C PRO A 263 8.56 -9.27 -8.47
N THR A 264 9.61 -8.58 -8.90
CA THR A 264 10.18 -7.45 -8.17
C THR A 264 9.26 -6.23 -8.20
N ASN A 265 8.55 -6.01 -9.32
CA ASN A 265 7.86 -4.76 -9.64
C ASN A 265 6.40 -4.93 -10.14
N LYS A 266 5.71 -5.99 -9.74
CA LYS A 266 4.29 -6.21 -10.09
C LYS A 266 3.41 -6.20 -8.86
N ASP A 267 2.19 -5.69 -9.02
CA ASP A 267 1.14 -5.65 -7.99
C ASP A 267 0.33 -6.95 -7.90
N GLU A 268 0.43 -7.80 -8.91
CA GLU A 268 -0.47 -8.93 -9.04
C GLU A 268 0.01 -10.15 -8.25
N TRP A 269 -0.82 -10.58 -7.29
CA TRP A 269 -0.63 -11.84 -6.53
C TRP A 269 -0.63 -13.10 -7.44
N ASN A 270 -1.17 -13.05 -8.66
CA ASN A 270 -1.18 -14.15 -9.63
C ASN A 270 0.22 -14.70 -9.95
N TRP A 271 1.26 -13.95 -9.63
CA TRP A 271 2.66 -14.28 -9.87
C TRP A 271 3.45 -14.54 -8.58
N VAL A 272 2.75 -14.72 -7.45
CA VAL A 272 3.35 -15.06 -6.16
C VAL A 272 3.23 -16.56 -5.95
N TYR A 273 4.35 -17.24 -5.81
CA TYR A 273 4.42 -18.69 -5.69
C TYR A 273 5.02 -19.07 -4.34
N ILE A 274 4.23 -19.74 -3.50
CA ILE A 274 4.73 -20.35 -2.28
C ILE A 274 5.43 -21.65 -2.68
N TRP A 275 6.73 -21.72 -2.42
CA TRP A 275 7.59 -22.79 -2.90
C TRP A 275 7.20 -24.17 -2.38
N LEU A 276 6.71 -24.19 -1.14
CA LEU A 276 6.21 -25.40 -0.48
C LEU A 276 5.03 -26.05 -1.23
N ASP A 277 4.20 -25.25 -1.89
CA ASP A 277 2.96 -25.72 -2.53
C ASP A 277 3.20 -26.29 -3.94
N LEU A 278 4.44 -26.23 -4.45
CA LEU A 278 4.80 -26.67 -5.81
C LEU A 278 5.49 -28.03 -5.81
N SER A 279 5.22 -28.85 -6.84
CA SER A 279 6.01 -30.05 -7.13
C SER A 279 7.41 -29.65 -7.62
N GLN A 280 8.35 -30.63 -7.65
CA GLN A 280 9.71 -30.37 -8.13
C GLN A 280 9.71 -29.87 -9.58
N ASP A 281 8.97 -30.55 -10.46
CA ASP A 281 8.87 -30.16 -11.88
C ASP A 281 8.30 -28.75 -12.06
N GLN A 282 7.30 -28.39 -11.25
CA GLN A 282 6.72 -27.03 -11.27
C GLN A 282 7.76 -25.98 -10.84
N ARG A 283 8.58 -26.29 -9.84
CA ARG A 283 9.65 -25.40 -9.36
C ARG A 283 10.72 -25.18 -10.42
N GLU A 284 11.21 -26.26 -11.01
CA GLU A 284 12.23 -26.19 -12.06
C GLU A 284 11.72 -25.41 -13.28
N ASN A 285 10.50 -25.70 -13.71
CA ASN A 285 9.86 -24.99 -14.82
C ASN A 285 9.67 -23.50 -14.49
N LEU A 286 9.22 -23.17 -13.29
CA LEU A 286 8.99 -21.79 -12.85
C LEU A 286 10.30 -20.99 -12.83
N ILE A 287 11.38 -21.55 -12.27
CA ILE A 287 12.68 -20.89 -12.23
C ILE A 287 13.20 -20.68 -13.64
N ASN A 288 13.26 -21.74 -14.44
CA ASN A 288 13.81 -21.68 -15.79
C ASN A 288 13.04 -20.68 -16.68
N SER A 289 11.73 -20.54 -16.49
CA SER A 289 10.91 -19.59 -17.26
C SER A 289 11.01 -18.15 -16.79
N ASN A 290 11.50 -17.90 -15.57
CA ASN A 290 11.45 -16.57 -14.93
C ASN A 290 12.81 -15.98 -14.53
N LEU A 291 13.92 -16.72 -14.72
CA LEU A 291 15.28 -16.24 -14.45
C LEU A 291 15.57 -14.87 -15.06
N TRP A 292 15.02 -14.60 -16.25
CA TRP A 292 15.24 -13.36 -17.01
C TRP A 292 14.14 -12.31 -16.82
N ARG A 293 13.15 -12.56 -15.94
CA ARG A 293 11.94 -11.73 -15.81
C ARG A 293 11.89 -10.84 -14.58
N GLN A 294 13.01 -10.61 -13.93
CA GLN A 294 13.04 -9.83 -12.69
C GLN A 294 12.13 -10.41 -11.59
N TYR A 295 12.42 -11.64 -11.18
CA TYR A 295 11.83 -12.25 -10.01
C TYR A 295 12.81 -12.24 -8.84
N LEU A 296 12.30 -12.36 -7.64
CA LEU A 296 13.09 -12.55 -6.43
C LEU A 296 12.61 -13.78 -5.68
N ALA A 297 13.53 -14.36 -4.92
CA ALA A 297 13.29 -15.34 -3.89
C ALA A 297 13.36 -14.62 -2.53
N GLN A 298 12.29 -14.68 -1.78
CA GLN A 298 12.22 -14.19 -0.41
C GLN A 298 12.00 -15.36 0.54
N GLU A 299 12.66 -15.35 1.69
CA GLU A 299 12.45 -16.37 2.71
C GLU A 299 10.97 -16.45 3.09
N TYR A 300 10.47 -17.68 3.20
CA TYR A 300 9.06 -17.91 3.50
C TYR A 300 8.78 -17.67 4.99
N ILE A 301 7.77 -16.86 5.27
CA ILE A 301 7.26 -16.68 6.63
C ILE A 301 6.33 -17.87 6.94
N GLN A 302 6.73 -18.69 7.90
CA GLN A 302 5.81 -19.68 8.42
C GLN A 302 4.74 -19.00 9.28
N VAL A 303 3.55 -18.87 8.72
CA VAL A 303 2.39 -18.26 9.37
C VAL A 303 1.45 -19.33 9.89
N SER A 304 0.84 -19.08 11.05
CA SER A 304 -0.23 -19.92 11.58
C SER A 304 -1.58 -19.22 11.38
N PRO A 305 -2.62 -19.96 10.97
CA PRO A 305 -3.96 -19.40 10.92
C PRO A 305 -4.44 -19.09 12.34
N LYS A 306 -5.31 -18.09 12.45
CA LYS A 306 -5.96 -17.69 13.69
C LYS A 306 -7.45 -17.97 13.59
N LYS A 307 -8.04 -18.56 14.63
CA LYS A 307 -9.50 -18.66 14.76
C LYS A 307 -10.08 -17.33 15.15
N THR A 308 -11.05 -16.88 14.39
CA THR A 308 -11.76 -15.64 14.67
C THR A 308 -13.21 -15.71 14.22
N GLN A 309 -14.03 -14.82 14.74
CA GLN A 309 -15.40 -14.64 14.30
C GLN A 309 -15.48 -13.62 13.18
N ILE A 310 -16.08 -14.00 12.08
CA ILE A 310 -16.29 -13.14 10.91
C ILE A 310 -17.77 -13.06 10.57
N TYR A 311 -18.18 -11.91 10.01
CA TYR A 311 -19.47 -11.79 9.37
C TYR A 311 -19.41 -12.37 7.96
N LEU A 312 -20.10 -13.46 7.72
CA LEU A 312 -20.21 -14.09 6.41
C LEU A 312 -21.69 -14.32 6.10
N ASP A 313 -22.15 -13.84 4.95
CA ASP A 313 -23.51 -14.04 4.45
C ASP A 313 -24.61 -13.84 5.52
N TRP A 314 -24.48 -12.80 6.35
CA TRP A 314 -25.42 -12.37 7.39
C TRP A 314 -25.26 -13.06 8.77
N ASP A 315 -24.44 -14.08 8.85
CA ASP A 315 -24.19 -14.82 10.10
C ASP A 315 -22.78 -14.51 10.66
N ILE A 316 -22.65 -14.69 11.98
CA ILE A 316 -21.33 -14.71 12.61
C ILE A 316 -20.87 -16.17 12.62
N VAL A 317 -19.80 -16.42 11.88
CA VAL A 317 -19.19 -17.76 11.81
C VAL A 317 -17.77 -17.76 12.37
N GLU A 318 -17.40 -18.84 13.04
CA GLU A 318 -16.00 -19.06 13.42
C GLU A 318 -15.23 -19.57 12.19
N SER A 319 -14.10 -18.95 11.89
CA SER A 319 -13.26 -19.31 10.76
C SER A 319 -11.77 -19.26 11.13
N GLU A 320 -10.98 -20.12 10.49
CA GLU A 320 -9.52 -20.04 10.54
C GLU A 320 -9.02 -19.15 9.39
N VAL A 321 -8.32 -18.07 9.74
CA VAL A 321 -7.86 -17.07 8.77
C VAL A 321 -6.38 -16.78 8.93
N TYR A 322 -5.72 -16.51 7.81
CA TYR A 322 -4.41 -15.87 7.75
C TYR A 322 -4.62 -14.36 7.69
N TYR A 323 -3.72 -13.60 8.26
CA TYR A 323 -3.86 -12.15 8.30
C TYR A 323 -2.52 -11.45 8.09
N ASP A 324 -2.57 -10.27 7.55
CA ASP A 324 -1.47 -9.33 7.50
C ASP A 324 -1.79 -8.09 8.32
N PHE A 325 -0.74 -7.39 8.71
CA PHE A 325 -0.79 -6.22 9.56
C PHE A 325 -0.09 -5.08 8.81
N CYS A 326 -0.87 -4.07 8.40
CA CYS A 326 -0.45 -3.08 7.44
C CYS A 326 -0.46 -1.66 8.02
N PRO A 327 0.59 -1.24 8.75
CA PRO A 327 0.74 0.12 9.21
C PRO A 327 0.90 1.10 8.05
N HIS A 328 0.28 2.29 8.20
CA HIS A 328 0.45 3.42 7.29
C HIS A 328 1.26 4.49 7.98
N ILE A 329 2.46 4.77 7.46
CA ILE A 329 3.34 5.79 8.01
C ILE A 329 3.34 7.01 7.11
N TYR A 330 3.17 8.19 7.72
CA TYR A 330 3.09 9.48 7.05
C TYR A 330 4.44 10.20 7.17
N TYR A 331 4.89 10.75 6.05
CA TYR A 331 6.16 11.47 5.95
C TYR A 331 5.92 12.86 5.36
N LYS A 332 6.55 13.87 5.94
CA LYS A 332 6.66 15.21 5.39
C LYS A 332 8.13 15.58 5.30
N GLU A 333 8.60 15.90 4.08
CA GLU A 333 10.00 16.26 3.84
C GLU A 333 10.99 15.25 4.47
N TRP A 334 10.80 13.96 4.16
CA TRP A 334 11.61 12.82 4.65
C TRP A 334 11.46 12.48 6.14
N LYS A 335 10.73 13.27 6.90
CA LYS A 335 10.54 13.05 8.32
C LYS A 335 9.23 12.34 8.58
N MET A 336 9.28 11.29 9.35
CA MET A 336 8.07 10.65 9.86
C MET A 336 7.29 11.64 10.74
N ILE A 337 6.02 11.86 10.42
CA ILE A 337 5.12 12.70 11.21
C ILE A 337 4.13 11.87 12.03
N GLY A 338 3.97 10.60 11.73
CA GLY A 338 3.16 9.70 12.52
C GLY A 338 2.80 8.41 11.78
N CYS A 339 2.19 7.50 12.53
CA CYS A 339 1.58 6.30 12.02
C CYS A 339 0.05 6.42 12.11
N GLY A 340 -0.62 6.20 11.01
CA GLY A 340 -2.08 6.19 10.93
C GLY A 340 -2.71 4.95 11.56
N GLN A 341 -3.97 4.74 11.23
CA GLN A 341 -4.69 3.53 11.63
C GLN A 341 -4.09 2.32 10.90
N VAL A 342 -3.86 1.24 11.63
CA VAL A 342 -3.36 0.00 11.05
C VAL A 342 -4.49 -0.75 10.35
N LEU A 343 -4.27 -1.06 9.09
CA LEU A 343 -5.14 -1.97 8.35
C LEU A 343 -4.72 -3.41 8.67
N VAL A 344 -5.68 -4.24 9.06
CA VAL A 344 -5.49 -5.69 9.13
C VAL A 344 -6.37 -6.34 8.07
N ARG A 345 -5.76 -7.08 7.14
CA ARG A 345 -6.50 -7.86 6.14
C ARG A 345 -6.44 -9.33 6.54
N TYR A 346 -7.47 -10.09 6.22
CA TYR A 346 -7.45 -11.53 6.48
C TYR A 346 -7.98 -12.34 5.29
N SER A 347 -7.60 -13.59 5.22
CA SER A 347 -7.96 -14.53 4.16
C SER A 347 -8.01 -15.96 4.68
N ALA A 348 -8.86 -16.78 4.06
CA ALA A 348 -8.80 -18.23 4.24
C ALA A 348 -7.53 -18.84 3.62
N ASN A 349 -6.80 -18.12 2.77
CA ASN A 349 -5.58 -18.56 2.11
C ASN A 349 -4.35 -17.89 2.72
N ARG A 350 -3.19 -18.57 2.65
CA ARG A 350 -1.89 -18.04 3.12
C ARG A 350 -1.42 -16.80 2.40
N ILE A 351 -1.85 -16.59 1.16
CA ILE A 351 -1.61 -15.36 0.42
C ILE A 351 -2.75 -14.40 0.72
N VAL A 352 -2.48 -13.41 1.56
CA VAL A 352 -3.46 -12.38 1.92
C VAL A 352 -3.44 -11.29 0.85
N ASN A 353 -4.55 -11.14 0.09
CA ASN A 353 -4.70 -10.10 -0.93
C ASN A 353 -6.15 -9.63 -1.05
N VAL A 354 -6.42 -8.35 -1.29
CA VAL A 354 -7.75 -7.72 -1.27
C VAL A 354 -8.71 -8.18 -2.40
N LEU A 355 -8.22 -8.79 -3.47
CA LEU A 355 -9.05 -9.13 -4.64
C LEU A 355 -9.69 -10.53 -4.62
N LYS A 356 -9.38 -11.38 -3.61
CA LYS A 356 -9.91 -12.75 -3.54
C LYS A 356 -10.39 -13.16 -2.14
N TRP A 357 -11.63 -12.83 -1.78
CA TRP A 357 -12.28 -13.34 -0.56
C TRP A 357 -11.66 -12.82 0.75
N TRP A 358 -11.95 -11.59 1.09
CA TRP A 358 -11.25 -10.87 2.13
C TRP A 358 -12.16 -10.30 3.15
N GLY A 359 -11.64 -10.25 4.33
CA GLY A 359 -12.14 -9.42 5.36
C GLY A 359 -11.13 -8.35 5.76
N ILE A 360 -11.65 -7.31 6.35
CA ILE A 360 -10.89 -6.28 7.00
C ILE A 360 -11.06 -6.48 8.49
N TRP A 361 -9.92 -6.46 9.18
CA TRP A 361 -9.86 -6.54 10.63
C TRP A 361 -9.27 -5.25 11.17
N TYR A 362 -9.60 -4.90 12.38
CA TYR A 362 -9.11 -3.67 12.97
C TYR A 362 -8.28 -3.97 14.19
N TYR A 363 -7.12 -3.33 14.24
CA TYR A 363 -6.23 -3.34 15.36
C TYR A 363 -6.61 -2.21 16.31
N ARG A 364 -6.88 -2.54 17.56
CA ARG A 364 -7.07 -1.55 18.61
C ARG A 364 -5.72 -1.03 19.05
N GLN A 365 -5.45 0.22 18.75
CA GLN A 365 -4.34 0.99 19.32
C GLN A 365 -4.87 1.62 20.60
N ASP A 366 -4.47 1.11 21.73
CA ASP A 366 -4.80 1.70 23.03
C ASP A 366 -4.06 3.00 23.27
#